data_02054f7adefe422b20b1b2d0284a1ff0
#
_entry.id   02054f7adefe422b20b1b2d0284a1ff0
#
_cell.length_a   1.000
_cell.length_b   1.000
_cell.length_c   1.000
_cell.angle_alpha   90.00
_cell.angle_beta   90.00
_cell.angle_gamma   90.00
#
_symmetry.space_group_name_H-M   'P 1'
#
loop_
_entity.id
_entity.type
_entity.pdbx_description
1 polymer ?
#
loop_
_entity_poly.entity_id
_entity_poly.type
_entity_poly.pdbx_seq_one_letter_code
_entity_poly.pdbx_strand_id
1 'polypeptide(L)'
;MEKKVTLTKEQLFKVMNLNEVEFKKEEKNETGDIVDMITTLLHSRSQAHIFHWQTKSQSSFAEHMALGTYYDEIVGLIDGIVESYQGKYEIITGYKTVEMVDYKSTEQLISYFRELDSNIEKNRKGIKESYIQNQIDGLQELIFSTLYKLRFLK
;
A
#
# COMPACT_ATOMS: atom_id res chain seq x y z
N MET A 1 -6.95 -45.80 -6.87
CA MET A 1 -6.45 -44.95 -5.76
C MET A 1 -5.13 -44.28 -6.22
N GLU A 2 -5.20 -43.06 -6.69
CA GLU A 2 -3.99 -42.30 -7.03
C GLU A 2 -3.28 -41.85 -5.74
N LYS A 3 -2.04 -42.29 -5.56
CA LYS A 3 -1.19 -41.82 -4.46
C LYS A 3 -0.78 -40.36 -4.76
N LYS A 4 -1.32 -39.40 -4.02
CA LYS A 4 -0.78 -38.04 -4.00
C LYS A 4 0.68 -38.12 -3.49
N VAL A 5 1.63 -37.90 -4.40
CA VAL A 5 3.05 -37.74 -4.04
C VAL A 5 3.24 -36.31 -3.57
N THR A 6 3.41 -36.11 -2.27
CA THR A 6 3.75 -34.81 -1.70
C THR A 6 5.26 -34.69 -1.70
N LEU A 7 5.80 -33.80 -2.53
CA LEU A 7 7.22 -33.49 -2.57
C LEU A 7 7.66 -32.73 -1.32
N THR A 8 8.84 -33.06 -0.79
CA THR A 8 9.47 -32.26 0.26
C THR A 8 9.98 -30.93 -0.32
N LYS A 9 10.25 -29.96 0.54
CA LYS A 9 10.76 -28.63 0.13
C LYS A 9 12.06 -28.75 -0.68
N GLU A 10 12.97 -29.63 -0.28
CA GLU A 10 14.22 -29.94 -1.00
C GLU A 10 13.98 -30.59 -2.38
N GLN A 11 13.00 -31.48 -2.47
CA GLN A 11 12.61 -32.10 -3.74
C GLN A 11 11.99 -31.09 -4.69
N LEU A 12 11.23 -30.13 -4.15
CA LEU A 12 10.64 -29.02 -4.92
C LEU A 12 11.74 -28.13 -5.50
N PHE A 13 12.73 -27.70 -4.71
CA PHE A 13 13.87 -26.92 -5.18
C PHE A 13 14.63 -27.62 -6.31
N LYS A 14 14.81 -28.94 -6.19
CA LYS A 14 15.52 -29.74 -7.18
C LYS A 14 14.76 -29.89 -8.51
N VAL A 15 13.42 -29.97 -8.43
CA VAL A 15 12.54 -30.07 -9.61
C VAL A 15 12.44 -28.71 -10.32
N MET A 16 12.42 -27.62 -9.57
CA MET A 16 12.30 -26.26 -10.12
C MET A 16 13.66 -25.64 -10.53
N ASN A 17 14.76 -26.35 -10.29
CA ASN A 17 16.12 -25.86 -10.55
C ASN A 17 16.48 -24.54 -9.86
N LEU A 18 15.81 -24.26 -8.73
CA LEU A 18 15.97 -23.03 -7.95
C LEU A 18 16.84 -23.27 -6.72
N ASN A 19 17.65 -22.28 -6.35
CA ASN A 19 18.30 -22.27 -5.05
C ASN A 19 17.34 -21.71 -3.98
N GLU A 20 17.66 -21.94 -2.71
CA GLU A 20 16.80 -21.53 -1.58
C GLU A 20 16.55 -20.00 -1.54
N VAL A 21 17.50 -19.21 -2.05
CA VAL A 21 17.43 -17.75 -2.09
C VAL A 21 16.47 -17.29 -3.20
N GLU A 22 16.52 -17.94 -4.37
CA GLU A 22 15.60 -17.64 -5.50
C GLU A 22 14.18 -18.04 -5.15
N PHE A 23 13.96 -19.20 -4.51
CA PHE A 23 12.64 -19.62 -4.06
C PHE A 23 12.03 -18.66 -3.04
N LYS A 24 12.80 -18.20 -2.03
CA LYS A 24 12.34 -17.19 -1.06
C LYS A 24 12.05 -15.85 -1.73
N LYS A 25 12.75 -15.50 -2.80
CA LYS A 25 12.52 -14.28 -3.56
C LYS A 25 11.24 -14.37 -4.40
N GLU A 26 10.93 -15.53 -4.97
CA GLU A 26 9.68 -15.78 -5.70
C GLU A 26 8.47 -15.84 -4.76
N GLU A 27 8.57 -16.57 -3.61
CA GLU A 27 7.53 -16.55 -2.56
C GLU A 27 7.23 -15.11 -2.10
N LYS A 28 8.26 -14.27 -1.91
CA LYS A 28 8.11 -12.87 -1.49
C LYS A 28 7.43 -12.00 -2.56
N ASN A 29 7.63 -12.32 -3.84
CA ASN A 29 6.97 -11.61 -4.94
C ASN A 29 5.49 -11.99 -5.10
N GLU A 30 5.10 -13.21 -4.72
CA GLU A 30 3.70 -13.66 -4.80
C GLU A 30 2.87 -13.26 -3.56
N THR A 31 3.51 -13.10 -2.41
CA THR A 31 2.82 -12.87 -1.13
C THR A 31 2.62 -11.41 -0.76
N GLY A 32 3.14 -10.46 -1.54
CA GLY A 32 3.13 -9.04 -1.18
C GLY A 32 4.12 -8.72 -0.04
N ASP A 33 4.35 -7.44 0.20
CA ASP A 33 5.30 -6.95 1.21
C ASP A 33 4.63 -5.91 2.12
N ILE A 34 4.33 -6.32 3.37
CA ILE A 34 3.73 -5.42 4.36
C ILE A 34 4.61 -4.19 4.63
N VAL A 35 5.94 -4.35 4.62
CA VAL A 35 6.87 -3.24 4.84
C VAL A 35 6.79 -2.23 3.70
N ASP A 36 6.68 -2.72 2.45
CA ASP A 36 6.53 -1.86 1.28
C ASP A 36 5.20 -1.11 1.31
N MET A 37 4.11 -1.78 1.65
CA MET A 37 2.80 -1.16 1.80
C MET A 37 2.81 -0.07 2.87
N ILE A 38 3.28 -0.36 4.08
CA ILE A 38 3.28 0.61 5.19
C ILE A 38 4.26 1.75 4.91
N THR A 39 5.44 1.48 4.32
CA THR A 39 6.39 2.53 3.89
C THR A 39 5.71 3.50 2.91
N THR A 40 5.03 2.97 1.91
CA THR A 40 4.33 3.77 0.90
C THR A 40 3.18 4.58 1.50
N LEU A 41 2.44 4.00 2.44
CA LEU A 41 1.36 4.69 3.15
C LEU A 41 1.86 5.82 4.05
N LEU A 42 2.94 5.61 4.80
CA LEU A 42 3.57 6.66 5.61
C LEU A 42 4.11 7.80 4.73
N HIS A 43 4.73 7.45 3.61
CA HIS A 43 5.15 8.43 2.61
C HIS A 43 3.96 9.23 2.08
N SER A 44 2.85 8.56 1.75
CA SER A 44 1.68 9.20 1.16
C SER A 44 1.05 10.26 2.06
N ARG A 45 1.06 10.03 3.37
CA ARG A 45 0.62 11.03 4.36
C ARG A 45 1.40 12.34 4.25
N SER A 46 2.73 12.26 4.23
CA SER A 46 3.60 13.42 4.16
C SER A 46 3.59 14.05 2.76
N GLN A 47 3.54 13.24 1.72
CA GLN A 47 3.44 13.72 0.34
C GLN A 47 2.13 14.47 0.06
N ALA A 48 1.00 13.95 0.57
CA ALA A 48 -0.29 14.65 0.47
C ALA A 48 -0.28 15.99 1.19
N HIS A 49 0.41 16.09 2.34
CA HIS A 49 0.56 17.33 3.08
C HIS A 49 1.40 18.36 2.30
N ILE A 50 2.48 17.95 1.64
CA ILE A 50 3.26 18.83 0.76
C ILE A 50 2.40 19.31 -0.42
N PHE A 51 1.71 18.40 -1.08
CA PHE A 51 0.78 18.77 -2.16
C PHE A 51 -0.30 19.74 -1.70
N HIS A 52 -0.88 19.53 -0.50
CA HIS A 52 -1.87 20.43 0.12
C HIS A 52 -1.36 21.85 0.25
N TRP A 53 -0.11 22.05 0.65
CA TRP A 53 0.48 23.40 0.73
C TRP A 53 0.75 24.03 -0.63
N GLN A 54 0.97 23.23 -1.65
CA GLN A 54 1.44 23.68 -2.96
C GLN A 54 0.30 23.79 -4.01
N THR A 55 -0.94 23.40 -3.69
CA THR A 55 -2.06 23.48 -4.62
C THR A 55 -2.31 24.91 -5.08
N LYS A 56 -2.39 25.09 -6.41
CA LYS A 56 -2.57 26.41 -7.07
C LYS A 56 -3.34 26.33 -8.39
N SER A 57 -4.05 25.24 -8.63
CA SER A 57 -4.88 25.05 -9.82
C SER A 57 -6.19 25.88 -9.74
N GLN A 58 -6.98 25.86 -10.81
CA GLN A 58 -8.34 26.41 -10.77
C GLN A 58 -9.26 25.67 -9.79
N SER A 59 -8.95 24.41 -9.50
CA SER A 59 -9.63 23.57 -8.51
C SER A 59 -8.90 23.51 -7.16
N SER A 60 -8.02 24.47 -6.89
CA SER A 60 -7.11 24.46 -5.73
C SER A 60 -7.81 24.33 -4.39
N PHE A 61 -9.00 24.91 -4.23
CA PHE A 61 -9.77 24.78 -2.99
C PHE A 61 -10.24 23.33 -2.76
N ALA A 62 -10.80 22.70 -3.78
CA ALA A 62 -11.25 21.30 -3.68
C ALA A 62 -10.06 20.33 -3.48
N GLU A 63 -8.95 20.56 -4.18
CA GLU A 63 -7.71 19.79 -3.99
C GLU A 63 -7.15 19.97 -2.58
N HIS A 64 -7.05 21.21 -2.10
CA HIS A 64 -6.58 21.54 -0.76
C HIS A 64 -7.41 20.82 0.31
N MET A 65 -8.74 20.89 0.21
CA MET A 65 -9.64 20.22 1.15
C MET A 65 -9.56 18.70 1.06
N ALA A 66 -9.47 18.13 -0.15
CA ALA A 66 -9.37 16.68 -0.35
C ALA A 66 -8.07 16.12 0.25
N LEU A 67 -6.95 16.80 -0.01
CA LEU A 67 -5.64 16.43 0.53
C LEU A 67 -5.56 16.62 2.04
N GLY A 68 -6.19 17.69 2.58
CA GLY A 68 -6.30 17.94 4.02
C GLY A 68 -7.00 16.80 4.74
N THR A 69 -8.18 16.42 4.27
CA THR A 69 -8.93 15.28 4.81
C THR A 69 -8.09 13.99 4.75
N TYR A 70 -7.43 13.73 3.62
CA TYR A 70 -6.64 12.52 3.43
C TYR A 70 -5.49 12.40 4.44
N TYR A 71 -4.61 13.42 4.56
CA TYR A 71 -3.45 13.29 5.43
C TYR A 71 -3.81 13.29 6.92
N ASP A 72 -4.96 13.84 7.31
CA ASP A 72 -5.45 13.80 8.68
C ASP A 72 -6.03 12.43 9.04
N GLU A 73 -6.83 11.83 8.15
CA GLU A 73 -7.53 10.57 8.43
C GLU A 73 -6.65 9.32 8.27
N ILE A 74 -5.68 9.34 7.36
CA ILE A 74 -4.88 8.15 7.03
C ILE A 74 -4.06 7.61 8.20
N VAL A 75 -3.63 8.46 9.13
CA VAL A 75 -2.75 8.06 10.25
C VAL A 75 -3.42 6.99 11.11
N GLY A 76 -4.66 7.22 11.53
CA GLY A 76 -5.40 6.26 12.34
C GLY A 76 -5.68 4.93 11.62
N LEU A 77 -5.85 4.96 10.29
CA LEU A 77 -6.03 3.76 9.48
C LEU A 77 -4.73 2.95 9.37
N ILE A 78 -3.59 3.62 9.18
CA ILE A 78 -2.27 2.97 9.17
C ILE A 78 -1.99 2.33 10.53
N ASP A 79 -2.19 3.06 11.63
CA ASP A 79 -1.96 2.56 12.98
C ASP A 79 -2.80 1.30 13.27
N GLY A 80 -4.08 1.31 12.91
CA GLY A 80 -4.96 0.14 13.06
C GLY A 80 -4.44 -1.10 12.31
N ILE A 81 -3.99 -0.95 11.07
CA ILE A 81 -3.42 -2.04 10.27
C ILE A 81 -2.12 -2.56 10.89
N VAL A 82 -1.20 -1.64 11.25
CA VAL A 82 0.11 -1.98 11.82
C VAL A 82 -0.06 -2.71 13.15
N GLU A 83 -0.87 -2.18 14.08
CA GLU A 83 -1.10 -2.78 15.39
C GLU A 83 -1.76 -4.15 15.27
N SER A 84 -2.77 -4.30 14.39
CA SER A 84 -3.42 -5.59 14.15
C SER A 84 -2.47 -6.61 13.55
N TYR A 85 -1.62 -6.19 12.60
CA TYR A 85 -0.62 -7.05 11.99
C TYR A 85 0.45 -7.49 13.00
N GLN A 86 1.03 -6.54 13.74
CA GLN A 86 2.06 -6.84 14.75
C GLN A 86 1.51 -7.63 15.94
N GLY A 87 0.25 -7.43 16.30
CA GLY A 87 -0.41 -8.25 17.32
C GLY A 87 -0.61 -9.71 16.91
N LYS A 88 -0.72 -9.97 15.61
CA LYS A 88 -0.86 -11.32 15.02
C LYS A 88 0.48 -11.96 14.67
N TYR A 89 1.41 -11.17 14.17
CA TYR A 89 2.70 -11.60 13.61
C TYR A 89 3.87 -10.98 14.38
N GLU A 90 4.91 -10.60 13.65
CA GLU A 90 6.12 -9.99 14.18
C GLU A 90 6.12 -8.47 14.01
N ILE A 91 6.96 -7.80 14.78
CA ILE A 91 7.21 -6.35 14.64
C ILE A 91 7.70 -6.05 13.24
N ILE A 92 7.07 -5.10 12.58
CA ILE A 92 7.45 -4.64 11.24
C ILE A 92 8.74 -3.83 11.34
N THR A 93 9.76 -4.24 10.61
CA THR A 93 11.08 -3.57 10.53
C THR A 93 11.52 -3.43 9.08
N GLY A 94 12.56 -2.62 8.82
CA GLY A 94 13.13 -2.48 7.49
C GLY A 94 12.42 -1.45 6.61
N TYR A 95 11.81 -0.43 7.22
CA TYR A 95 11.20 0.70 6.50
C TYR A 95 12.22 1.38 5.58
N LYS A 96 11.75 1.80 4.41
CA LYS A 96 12.59 2.41 3.37
C LYS A 96 12.39 3.92 3.32
N THR A 97 13.40 4.62 2.81
CA THR A 97 13.28 6.03 2.45
C THR A 97 12.60 6.17 1.08
N VAL A 98 11.64 7.09 0.98
CA VAL A 98 10.98 7.45 -0.28
C VAL A 98 11.10 8.96 -0.47
N GLU A 99 11.49 9.39 -1.67
CA GLU A 99 11.68 10.80 -1.99
C GLU A 99 10.33 11.53 -2.12
N MET A 100 10.29 12.77 -1.62
CA MET A 100 9.15 13.66 -1.79
C MET A 100 9.26 14.38 -3.13
N VAL A 101 8.10 14.69 -3.71
CA VAL A 101 8.02 15.43 -4.98
C VAL A 101 7.12 16.66 -4.85
N ASP A 102 7.43 17.69 -5.65
CA ASP A 102 6.63 18.91 -5.70
C ASP A 102 5.34 18.74 -6.53
N TYR A 103 4.34 19.53 -6.18
CA TYR A 103 3.09 19.62 -6.93
C TYR A 103 3.31 20.20 -8.32
N LYS A 104 2.68 19.59 -9.32
CA LYS A 104 2.70 20.04 -10.72
C LYS A 104 1.31 20.30 -11.27
N SER A 105 0.37 19.38 -11.04
CA SER A 105 -0.99 19.47 -11.58
C SER A 105 -1.98 18.51 -10.88
N THR A 106 -3.27 18.70 -11.11
CA THR A 106 -4.34 17.79 -10.67
C THR A 106 -4.14 16.36 -11.21
N GLU A 107 -3.67 16.24 -12.45
CA GLU A 107 -3.41 14.92 -13.09
C GLU A 107 -2.31 14.16 -12.37
N GLN A 108 -1.28 14.87 -11.87
CA GLN A 108 -0.24 14.25 -11.03
C GLN A 108 -0.84 13.69 -9.74
N LEU A 109 -1.73 14.44 -9.06
CA LEU A 109 -2.39 13.97 -7.85
C LEU A 109 -3.20 12.70 -8.13
N ILE A 110 -4.00 12.71 -9.21
CA ILE A 110 -4.81 11.55 -9.60
C ILE A 110 -3.94 10.33 -9.90
N SER A 111 -2.84 10.50 -10.64
CA SER A 111 -1.89 9.42 -10.91
C SER A 111 -1.27 8.88 -9.63
N TYR A 112 -0.84 9.77 -8.74
CA TYR A 112 -0.24 9.41 -7.46
C TYR A 112 -1.16 8.51 -6.61
N PHE A 113 -2.43 8.90 -6.44
CA PHE A 113 -3.37 8.12 -5.65
C PHE A 113 -3.78 6.79 -6.31
N ARG A 114 -3.77 6.71 -7.64
CA ARG A 114 -3.96 5.44 -8.37
C ARG A 114 -2.79 4.49 -8.21
N GLU A 115 -1.57 5.01 -8.25
CA GLU A 115 -0.36 4.23 -8.02
C GLU A 115 -0.29 3.72 -6.58
N LEU A 116 -0.71 4.55 -5.61
CA LEU A 116 -0.85 4.17 -4.22
C LEU A 116 -1.82 3.01 -4.03
N ASP A 117 -3.01 3.08 -4.63
CA ASP A 117 -4.00 2.00 -4.61
C ASP A 117 -3.44 0.71 -5.24
N SER A 118 -2.75 0.82 -6.37
CA SER A 118 -2.12 -0.32 -7.04
C SER A 118 -1.03 -0.98 -6.18
N ASN A 119 -0.27 -0.19 -5.42
CA ASN A 119 0.72 -0.70 -4.46
C ASN A 119 0.03 -1.48 -3.33
N ILE A 120 -1.06 -0.95 -2.79
CA ILE A 120 -1.87 -1.61 -1.75
C ILE A 120 -2.42 -2.94 -2.27
N GLU A 121 -3.05 -2.94 -3.45
CA GLU A 121 -3.61 -4.15 -4.07
C GLU A 121 -2.56 -5.24 -4.31
N LYS A 122 -1.35 -4.85 -4.69
CA LYS A 122 -0.24 -5.79 -4.84
C LYS A 122 0.18 -6.39 -3.50
N ASN A 123 0.32 -5.58 -2.47
CA ASN A 123 0.94 -5.97 -1.21
C ASN A 123 -0.04 -6.62 -0.22
N ARG A 124 -1.35 -6.31 -0.30
CA ARG A 124 -2.37 -6.94 0.55
C ARG A 124 -2.56 -8.44 0.31
N LYS A 125 -2.14 -8.96 -0.83
CA LYS A 125 -2.30 -10.38 -1.22
C LYS A 125 -1.65 -11.36 -0.24
N GLY A 126 -0.61 -10.93 0.47
CA GLY A 126 0.06 -11.75 1.48
C GLY A 126 -0.67 -11.84 2.82
N ILE A 127 -1.69 -11.01 3.05
CA ILE A 127 -2.43 -10.92 4.31
C ILE A 127 -3.67 -11.82 4.23
N LYS A 128 -3.79 -12.78 5.16
CA LYS A 128 -4.88 -13.77 5.14
C LYS A 128 -6.04 -13.40 6.08
N GLU A 129 -5.78 -12.58 7.08
CA GLU A 129 -6.74 -12.21 8.12
C GLU A 129 -7.80 -11.25 7.59
N SER A 130 -9.06 -11.69 7.62
CA SER A 130 -10.18 -10.89 7.12
C SER A 130 -10.35 -9.54 7.83
N TYR A 131 -10.06 -9.49 9.12
CA TYR A 131 -10.15 -8.24 9.89
C TYR A 131 -9.07 -7.23 9.50
N ILE A 132 -7.86 -7.67 9.10
CA ILE A 132 -6.82 -6.77 8.54
C ILE A 132 -7.20 -6.36 7.12
N GLN A 133 -7.73 -7.29 6.31
CA GLN A 133 -8.24 -6.97 4.98
C GLN A 133 -9.35 -5.90 5.03
N ASN A 134 -10.28 -6.00 5.98
CA ASN A 134 -11.34 -5.01 6.16
C ASN A 134 -10.77 -3.61 6.54
N GLN A 135 -9.70 -3.55 7.33
CA GLN A 135 -9.03 -2.28 7.63
C GLN A 135 -8.37 -1.69 6.38
N ILE A 136 -7.77 -2.54 5.53
CA ILE A 136 -7.20 -2.12 4.24
C ILE A 136 -8.31 -1.62 3.30
N ASP A 137 -9.48 -2.25 3.28
CA ASP A 137 -10.64 -1.79 2.52
C ASP A 137 -11.06 -0.37 2.94
N GLY A 138 -11.10 -0.09 4.26
CA GLY A 138 -11.39 1.25 4.78
C GLY A 138 -10.35 2.29 4.36
N LEU A 139 -9.08 1.91 4.27
CA LEU A 139 -8.02 2.78 3.77
C LEU A 139 -8.19 3.06 2.27
N GLN A 140 -8.55 2.05 1.47
CA GLN A 140 -8.85 2.23 0.05
C GLN A 140 -10.11 3.10 -0.17
N GLU A 141 -11.12 2.98 0.70
CA GLU A 141 -12.29 3.87 0.68
C GLU A 141 -11.87 5.35 0.81
N LEU A 142 -10.95 5.66 1.73
CA LEU A 142 -10.39 7.01 1.87
C LEU A 142 -9.67 7.46 0.59
N ILE A 143 -8.86 6.60 -0.04
CA ILE A 143 -8.17 6.89 -1.31
C ILE A 143 -9.19 7.19 -2.42
N PHE A 144 -10.21 6.36 -2.58
CA PHE A 144 -11.22 6.56 -3.62
C PHE A 144 -12.13 7.78 -3.36
N SER A 145 -12.44 8.09 -2.09
CA SER A 145 -13.09 9.34 -1.72
C SER A 145 -12.25 10.55 -2.09
N THR A 146 -10.94 10.49 -1.87
CA THR A 146 -10.00 11.54 -2.28
C THR A 146 -9.96 11.67 -3.81
N LEU A 147 -9.82 10.55 -4.53
CA LEU A 147 -9.86 10.53 -6.00
C LEU A 147 -11.15 11.09 -6.57
N TYR A 148 -12.30 10.80 -5.95
CA TYR A 148 -13.58 11.40 -6.35
C TYR A 148 -13.53 12.92 -6.29
N LYS A 149 -13.06 13.49 -5.17
CA LYS A 149 -12.96 14.94 -4.97
C LYS A 149 -11.99 15.56 -5.98
N LEU A 150 -10.83 14.96 -6.21
CA LEU A 150 -9.83 15.45 -7.16
C LEU A 150 -10.31 15.43 -8.63
N ARG A 151 -11.15 14.48 -8.98
CA ARG A 151 -11.62 14.28 -10.37
C ARG A 151 -12.85 15.10 -10.72
N PHE A 152 -13.73 15.33 -9.78
CA PHE A 152 -15.09 15.81 -10.07
C PHE A 152 -15.48 17.10 -9.34
N LEU A 153 -14.73 17.51 -8.31
CA LEU A 153 -15.01 18.77 -7.59
C LEU A 153 -14.05 19.87 -8.03
N LYS A 154 -14.56 21.14 -7.96
CA LYS A 154 -13.78 22.34 -8.34
C LYS A 154 -13.85 23.38 -7.23
#